data_0b17b4ea12a50adbbb465daa0bd16db4
#
_entry.id   0b17b4ea12a50adbbb465daa0bd16db4
#
_cell.length_a   1.000
_cell.length_b   1.000
_cell.length_c   1.000
_cell.angle_alpha   90.00
_cell.angle_beta   90.00
_cell.angle_gamma   90.00
#
_symmetry.space_group_name_H-M   'P 1'
#
loop_
_entity.id
_entity.type
_entity.pdbx_description
1 polymer ?
#
loop_
_entity_poly.entity_id
_entity_poly.type
_entity_poly.pdbx_seq_one_letter_code
_entity_poly.pdbx_strand_id
1 'polypeptide(L)'
;MIDVKHLSKSFGEVEVLKDINETIDKGEKVVIVGPSGSGKSTFLRCLNLIERPTSGDIFFEGENITQANEHEMNKLRQRMGMVFQHFNLFPHLTIKKNITLAPVKLGLMTADEADKKAEELLERVGLPDKADEYPSRLSGGQKQR
;
A
#
# COMPACT_ATOMS: atom_id res chain seq x y z
N MET A 1 -11.59 8.33 5.93
CA MET A 1 -11.18 9.74 5.88
C MET A 1 -9.72 9.82 6.27
N ILE A 2 -8.92 10.57 5.51
CA ILE A 2 -7.52 10.90 5.81
C ILE A 2 -7.44 12.42 5.90
N ASP A 3 -6.84 12.95 6.96
CA ASP A 3 -6.64 14.39 7.12
C ASP A 3 -5.15 14.65 7.37
N VAL A 4 -4.56 15.52 6.57
CA VAL A 4 -3.13 15.85 6.55
C VAL A 4 -2.97 17.31 6.93
N LYS A 5 -2.16 17.60 7.94
CA LYS A 5 -1.95 18.95 8.47
C LYS A 5 -0.48 19.30 8.50
N HIS A 6 -0.12 20.35 7.79
CA HIS A 6 1.23 20.92 7.76
C HIS A 6 2.32 19.89 7.46
N LEU A 7 2.02 18.91 6.60
CA LEU A 7 2.92 17.81 6.30
C LEU A 7 4.12 18.28 5.49
N SER A 8 5.31 18.10 6.05
CA SER A 8 6.57 18.33 5.35
C SER A 8 7.46 17.09 5.41
N LYS A 9 8.23 16.87 4.35
CA LYS A 9 9.21 15.78 4.28
C LYS A 9 10.49 16.26 3.62
N SER A 10 11.60 16.08 4.34
CA SER A 10 12.95 16.31 3.83
C SER A 10 13.77 15.03 3.84
N PHE A 11 14.70 14.92 2.90
CA PHE A 11 15.76 13.92 2.86
C PHE A 11 17.10 14.66 2.87
N GLY A 12 17.76 14.67 4.04
CA GLY A 12 18.89 15.54 4.29
C GLY A 12 18.49 17.02 4.12
N GLU A 13 19.19 17.74 3.28
CA GLU A 13 18.90 19.17 2.99
C GLU A 13 17.81 19.40 1.94
N VAL A 14 17.35 18.34 1.27
CA VAL A 14 16.35 18.45 0.21
C VAL A 14 14.95 18.32 0.78
N GLU A 15 14.20 19.40 0.78
CA GLU A 15 12.78 19.41 1.15
C GLU A 15 11.91 19.01 -0.06
N VAL A 16 11.28 17.84 0.06
CA VAL A 16 10.48 17.22 -1.02
C VAL A 16 8.99 17.53 -0.90
N LEU A 17 8.46 17.54 0.32
CA LEU A 17 7.10 17.97 0.63
C LEU A 17 7.17 19.21 1.52
N LYS A 18 6.35 20.22 1.20
CA LYS A 18 6.35 21.52 1.86
C LYS A 18 4.95 21.88 2.30
N ASP A 19 4.70 21.84 3.59
CA ASP A 19 3.47 22.33 4.23
C ASP A 19 2.17 21.85 3.53
N ILE A 20 2.08 20.55 3.25
CA ILE A 20 0.92 19.97 2.59
C ILE A 20 -0.25 19.89 3.58
N ASN A 21 -1.38 20.45 3.18
CA ASN A 21 -2.64 20.38 3.91
C ASN A 21 -3.68 19.78 2.96
N GLU A 22 -4.29 18.66 3.32
CA GLU A 22 -5.24 17.95 2.45
C GLU A 22 -6.19 17.11 3.28
N THR A 23 -7.45 17.03 2.87
CA THR A 23 -8.45 16.15 3.45
C THR A 23 -9.03 15.26 2.37
N ILE A 24 -9.01 13.95 2.59
CA ILE A 24 -9.55 12.94 1.68
C ILE A 24 -10.72 12.25 2.38
N ASP A 25 -11.92 12.49 1.88
CA ASP A 25 -13.14 11.94 2.46
C ASP A 25 -13.34 10.46 2.11
N LYS A 26 -14.22 9.81 2.86
CA LYS A 26 -14.56 8.40 2.62
C LYS A 26 -15.26 8.25 1.26
N GLY A 27 -14.69 7.40 0.41
CA GLY A 27 -15.21 7.13 -0.94
C GLY A 27 -14.72 8.12 -1.99
N GLU A 28 -13.97 9.15 -1.61
CA GLU A 28 -13.38 10.08 -2.54
C GLU A 28 -12.27 9.44 -3.38
N LYS A 29 -12.10 9.93 -4.61
CA LYS A 29 -11.02 9.54 -5.52
C LYS A 29 -10.16 10.76 -5.81
N VAL A 30 -8.99 10.80 -5.24
CA VAL A 30 -8.02 11.90 -5.40
C VAL A 30 -6.93 11.48 -6.40
N VAL A 31 -6.60 12.38 -7.32
CA VAL A 31 -5.52 12.21 -8.29
C VAL A 31 -4.43 13.22 -8.03
N ILE A 32 -3.20 12.74 -7.82
CA ILE A 32 -2.02 13.58 -7.62
C ILE A 32 -1.27 13.70 -8.94
N VAL A 33 -1.18 14.90 -9.49
CA VAL A 33 -0.53 15.19 -10.77
C VAL A 33 0.70 16.05 -10.54
N GLY A 34 1.74 15.84 -11.35
CA GLY A 34 2.97 16.61 -11.30
C GLY A 34 4.13 15.92 -12.03
N PRO A 35 5.23 16.64 -12.29
CA PRO A 35 6.40 16.09 -13.00
C PRO A 35 7.07 14.96 -12.20
N SER A 36 7.97 14.21 -12.86
CA SER A 36 8.81 13.22 -12.17
C SER A 36 9.65 13.91 -11.09
N GLY A 37 9.78 13.29 -9.93
CA GLY A 37 10.53 13.86 -8.80
C GLY A 37 9.78 14.89 -7.95
N SER A 38 8.52 15.25 -8.26
CA SER A 38 7.76 16.24 -7.49
C SER A 38 7.19 15.76 -6.14
N GLY A 39 7.63 14.63 -5.63
CA GLY A 39 7.23 14.16 -4.30
C GLY A 39 5.94 13.33 -4.23
N LYS A 40 5.23 13.06 -5.35
CA LYS A 40 3.97 12.30 -5.36
C LYS A 40 4.05 10.96 -4.62
N SER A 41 5.04 10.15 -4.95
CA SER A 41 5.26 8.85 -4.30
C SER A 41 5.70 9.01 -2.84
N THR A 42 6.43 10.07 -2.52
CA THR A 42 6.80 10.40 -1.14
C THR A 42 5.58 10.73 -0.30
N PHE A 43 4.67 11.54 -0.84
CA PHE A 43 3.41 11.87 -0.18
C PHE A 43 2.59 10.59 0.10
N LEU A 44 2.36 9.74 -0.90
CA LEU A 44 1.66 8.47 -0.72
C LEU A 44 2.32 7.56 0.32
N ARG A 45 3.67 7.53 0.37
CA ARG A 45 4.40 6.76 1.38
C ARG A 45 4.31 7.37 2.78
N CYS A 46 4.13 8.68 2.89
CA CYS A 46 3.87 9.31 4.17
C CYS A 46 2.48 8.96 4.69
N LEU A 47 1.45 8.90 3.83
CA LEU A 47 0.07 8.59 4.25
C LEU A 47 -0.05 7.23 4.96
N ASN A 48 0.77 6.24 4.61
CA ASN A 48 0.79 4.92 5.25
C ASN A 48 2.03 4.70 6.14
N LEU A 49 2.76 5.77 6.44
CA LEU A 49 3.96 5.77 7.30
C LEU A 49 5.07 4.79 6.84
N ILE A 50 5.13 4.44 5.56
CA ILE A 50 6.35 3.81 4.98
C ILE A 50 7.50 4.81 5.04
N GLU A 51 7.19 6.09 4.77
CA GLU A 51 8.08 7.22 5.05
C GLU A 51 7.50 8.04 6.20
N ARG A 52 8.25 8.25 7.26
CA ARG A 52 7.82 9.17 8.32
C ARG A 52 7.98 10.61 7.84
N PRO A 53 6.97 11.47 8.02
CA PRO A 53 7.13 12.90 7.76
C PRO A 53 8.22 13.50 8.65
N THR A 54 8.79 14.61 8.21
CA THR A 54 9.73 15.40 9.00
C THR A 54 8.99 16.27 10.00
N SER A 55 7.82 16.79 9.60
CA SER A 55 6.90 17.54 10.46
C SER A 55 5.47 17.43 9.95
N GLY A 56 4.53 17.90 10.76
CA GLY A 56 3.10 17.83 10.49
C GLY A 56 2.46 16.54 10.96
N ASP A 57 1.15 16.47 10.82
CA ASP A 57 0.32 15.40 11.34
C ASP A 57 -0.52 14.74 10.25
N ILE A 58 -0.70 13.44 10.39
CA ILE A 58 -1.59 12.64 9.55
C ILE A 58 -2.62 11.96 10.44
N PHE A 59 -3.88 12.17 10.12
CA PHE A 59 -4.99 11.52 10.82
C PHE A 59 -5.65 10.51 9.89
N PHE A 60 -5.85 9.31 10.36
CA PHE A 60 -6.61 8.27 9.68
C PHE A 60 -7.84 7.91 10.50
N GLU A 61 -9.04 8.13 9.92
CA GLU A 61 -10.34 7.94 10.60
C GLU A 61 -10.43 8.67 11.95
N GLY A 62 -9.82 9.86 12.06
CA GLY A 62 -9.81 10.70 13.25
C GLY A 62 -8.69 10.41 14.24
N GLU A 63 -7.91 9.36 14.05
CA GLU A 63 -6.77 8.98 14.89
C GLU A 63 -5.47 9.56 14.33
N ASN A 64 -4.70 10.29 15.14
CA ASN A 64 -3.37 10.76 14.73
C ASN A 64 -2.40 9.58 14.66
N ILE A 65 -1.95 9.28 13.44
CA ILE A 65 -1.07 8.15 13.19
C ILE A 65 0.41 8.51 13.12
N THR A 66 0.73 9.80 13.10
CA THR A 66 2.11 10.29 12.85
C THR A 66 3.11 9.78 13.89
N GLN A 67 2.66 9.68 15.14
CA GLN A 67 3.48 9.25 16.27
C GLN A 67 3.32 7.76 16.62
N ALA A 68 2.56 7.01 15.81
CA ALA A 68 2.31 5.59 16.06
C ALA A 68 3.62 4.79 16.18
N ASN A 69 3.68 3.90 17.15
CA ASN A 69 4.77 2.94 17.29
C ASN A 69 4.68 1.83 16.22
N GLU A 70 5.68 0.97 16.12
CA GLU A 70 5.69 -0.09 15.08
C GLU A 70 4.51 -1.05 15.16
N HIS A 71 4.05 -1.38 16.36
CA HIS A 71 2.91 -2.28 16.53
C HIS A 71 1.61 -1.64 16.05
N GLU A 72 1.37 -0.39 16.39
CA GLU A 72 0.24 0.42 15.93
C GLU A 72 0.28 0.62 14.41
N MET A 73 1.46 0.95 13.87
CA MET A 73 1.66 1.06 12.42
C MET A 73 1.33 -0.24 11.68
N ASN A 74 1.73 -1.39 12.23
CA ASN A 74 1.43 -2.66 11.60
C ASN A 74 -0.08 -2.96 11.58
N LYS A 75 -0.80 -2.61 12.65
CA LYS A 75 -2.28 -2.69 12.68
C LYS A 75 -2.92 -1.73 11.68
N LEU A 76 -2.40 -0.51 11.59
CA LEU A 76 -2.87 0.50 10.65
C LEU A 76 -2.72 0.04 9.21
N ARG A 77 -1.54 -0.48 8.84
CA ARG A 77 -1.25 -0.97 7.48
C ARG A 77 -2.12 -2.15 7.05
N GLN A 78 -2.69 -2.90 7.98
CA GLN A 78 -3.69 -3.93 7.65
C GLN A 78 -5.02 -3.33 7.13
N ARG A 79 -5.28 -2.05 7.44
CA ARG A 79 -6.47 -1.30 7.02
C ARG A 79 -6.23 -0.42 5.79
N MET A 80 -4.97 -0.27 5.35
CA MET A 80 -4.56 0.57 4.23
C MET A 80 -3.83 -0.28 3.19
N GLY A 81 -4.40 -0.43 2.01
CA GLY A 81 -3.73 -1.06 0.88
C GLY A 81 -2.84 -0.06 0.14
N MET A 82 -1.67 -0.50 -0.33
CA MET A 82 -0.81 0.29 -1.21
C MET A 82 -0.39 -0.55 -2.41
N VAL A 83 -0.62 -0.01 -3.61
CA VAL A 83 -0.12 -0.60 -4.86
C VAL A 83 1.15 0.16 -5.26
N PHE A 84 2.25 -0.56 -5.36
CA PHE A 84 3.55 0.01 -5.72
C PHE A 84 3.75 0.01 -7.24
N GLN A 85 4.58 0.93 -7.72
CA GLN A 85 5.00 0.97 -9.13
C GLN A 85 5.79 -0.28 -9.53
N HIS A 86 6.61 -0.81 -8.63
CA HIS A 86 7.23 -2.13 -8.76
C HIS A 86 6.30 -3.15 -8.09
N PHE A 87 6.09 -4.28 -8.73
CA PHE A 87 5.05 -5.27 -8.40
C PHE A 87 5.16 -5.85 -6.97
N ASN A 88 6.36 -5.79 -6.36
CA ASN A 88 6.67 -6.25 -5.00
C ASN A 88 6.17 -7.66 -4.67
N LEU A 89 6.15 -8.54 -5.67
CA LEU A 89 5.86 -9.95 -5.50
C LEU A 89 7.09 -10.68 -4.96
N PHE A 90 6.88 -11.62 -4.06
CA PHE A 90 7.92 -12.53 -3.59
C PHE A 90 8.29 -13.50 -4.72
N PRO A 91 9.51 -13.42 -5.29
CA PRO A 91 9.86 -14.15 -6.50
C PRO A 91 9.96 -15.68 -6.27
N HIS A 92 10.17 -16.11 -5.04
CA HIS A 92 10.27 -17.50 -4.61
C HIS A 92 8.93 -18.14 -4.23
N LEU A 93 7.83 -17.39 -4.28
CA LEU A 93 6.48 -17.88 -4.02
C LEU A 93 5.67 -17.90 -5.32
N THR A 94 4.75 -18.86 -5.44
CA THR A 94 3.76 -18.85 -6.53
C THR A 94 2.82 -17.64 -6.41
N ILE A 95 2.07 -17.33 -7.45
CA ILE A 95 1.10 -16.24 -7.42
C ILE A 95 0.06 -16.46 -6.33
N LYS A 96 -0.50 -17.67 -6.22
CA LYS A 96 -1.42 -18.05 -5.14
C LYS A 96 -0.80 -17.82 -3.77
N LYS A 97 0.44 -18.24 -3.54
CA LYS A 97 1.16 -18.03 -2.27
C LYS A 97 1.45 -16.55 -1.99
N ASN A 98 1.71 -15.74 -3.00
CA ASN A 98 1.83 -14.28 -2.83
C ASN A 98 0.52 -13.65 -2.33
N ILE A 99 -0.64 -14.13 -2.80
CA ILE A 99 -1.95 -13.63 -2.39
C ILE A 99 -2.31 -14.14 -0.98
N THR A 100 -2.05 -15.41 -0.68
CA THR A 100 -2.51 -16.07 0.55
C THR A 100 -1.60 -15.85 1.75
N LEU A 101 -0.35 -15.43 1.54
CA LEU A 101 0.65 -15.29 2.60
C LEU A 101 0.18 -14.38 3.74
N ALA A 102 -0.27 -13.17 3.41
CA ALA A 102 -0.65 -12.18 4.41
C ALA A 102 -1.90 -12.57 5.21
N PRO A 103 -3.04 -12.92 4.59
CA PRO A 103 -4.24 -13.26 5.33
C PRO A 103 -4.07 -14.51 6.22
N VAL A 104 -3.30 -15.50 5.78
CA VAL A 104 -3.02 -16.70 6.60
C VAL A 104 -2.07 -16.36 7.74
N LYS A 105 -0.98 -15.64 7.47
CA LYS A 105 0.02 -15.28 8.48
C LYS A 105 -0.54 -14.36 9.57
N LEU A 106 -1.50 -13.50 9.22
CA LEU A 106 -2.19 -12.61 10.16
C LEU A 106 -3.37 -13.30 10.88
N GLY A 107 -3.67 -14.55 10.58
CA GLY A 107 -4.79 -15.28 11.17
C GLY A 107 -6.17 -14.77 10.77
N LEU A 108 -6.27 -14.06 9.64
CA LEU A 108 -7.52 -13.53 9.10
C LEU A 108 -8.32 -14.59 8.35
N MET A 109 -7.65 -15.60 7.82
CA MET A 109 -8.23 -16.73 7.07
C MET A 109 -7.45 -18.00 7.37
N THR A 110 -8.13 -19.14 7.31
CA THR A 110 -7.46 -20.44 7.21
C THR A 110 -6.78 -20.59 5.86
N ALA A 111 -5.88 -21.56 5.71
CA ALA A 111 -5.19 -21.81 4.43
C ALA A 111 -6.19 -22.12 3.30
N ASP A 112 -7.21 -22.97 3.60
CA ASP A 112 -8.21 -23.37 2.61
C ASP A 112 -9.12 -22.21 2.18
N GLU A 113 -9.50 -21.33 3.11
CA GLU A 113 -10.27 -20.12 2.80
C GLU A 113 -9.46 -19.15 1.95
N ALA A 114 -8.20 -18.95 2.29
CA ALA A 114 -7.30 -18.07 1.56
C ALA A 114 -7.02 -18.60 0.13
N ASP A 115 -6.84 -19.92 -0.04
CA ASP A 115 -6.62 -20.53 -1.35
C ASP A 115 -7.85 -20.35 -2.26
N LYS A 116 -9.06 -20.61 -1.75
CA LYS A 116 -10.31 -20.34 -2.48
C LYS A 116 -10.45 -18.87 -2.86
N LYS A 117 -10.15 -17.99 -1.90
CA LYS A 117 -10.21 -16.53 -2.13
C LYS A 117 -9.19 -16.08 -3.18
N ALA A 118 -8.00 -16.66 -3.19
CA ALA A 118 -6.98 -16.37 -4.20
C ALA A 118 -7.44 -16.77 -5.60
N GLU A 119 -8.09 -17.92 -5.75
CA GLU A 119 -8.65 -18.40 -7.03
C GLU A 119 -9.74 -17.45 -7.54
N GLU A 120 -10.70 -17.05 -6.68
CA GLU A 120 -11.72 -16.05 -7.02
C GLU A 120 -11.12 -14.71 -7.49
N LEU A 121 -10.08 -14.24 -6.80
CA LEU A 121 -9.41 -12.98 -7.14
C LEU A 121 -8.65 -13.09 -8.47
N LEU A 122 -7.99 -14.21 -8.72
CA LEU A 122 -7.29 -14.47 -9.99
C LEU A 122 -8.28 -14.54 -11.16
N GLU A 123 -9.43 -15.17 -10.97
CA GLU A 123 -10.51 -15.18 -11.98
C GLU A 123 -10.99 -13.76 -12.27
N ARG A 124 -11.25 -12.97 -11.22
CA ARG A 124 -11.71 -11.57 -11.31
C ARG A 124 -10.75 -10.67 -12.09
N VAL A 125 -9.44 -10.91 -12.01
CA VAL A 125 -8.44 -10.13 -12.76
C VAL A 125 -8.03 -10.79 -14.09
N GLY A 126 -8.73 -11.89 -14.50
CA GLY A 126 -8.51 -12.60 -15.77
C GLY A 126 -7.20 -13.40 -15.82
N LEU A 127 -6.80 -13.99 -14.70
CA LEU A 127 -5.59 -14.81 -14.55
C LEU A 127 -5.85 -16.16 -13.85
N PRO A 128 -6.96 -16.89 -14.16
CA PRO A 128 -7.33 -18.11 -13.41
C PRO A 128 -6.29 -19.22 -13.50
N ASP A 129 -5.56 -19.28 -14.62
CA ASP A 129 -4.54 -20.30 -14.93
C ASP A 129 -3.15 -19.95 -14.37
N LYS A 130 -2.99 -18.87 -13.60
CA LYS A 130 -1.70 -18.39 -13.10
C LYS A 130 -1.44 -18.67 -11.61
N ALA A 131 -2.36 -19.35 -10.93
CA ALA A 131 -2.29 -19.60 -9.48
C ALA A 131 -0.95 -20.25 -9.05
N ASP A 132 -0.51 -21.26 -9.76
CA ASP A 132 0.68 -22.05 -9.44
C ASP A 132 1.95 -21.59 -10.17
N GLU A 133 1.84 -20.54 -11.01
CA GLU A 133 2.98 -19.92 -11.66
C GLU A 133 3.79 -19.04 -10.71
N TYR A 134 5.07 -18.87 -11.03
CA TYR A 134 5.95 -17.91 -10.33
C TYR A 134 5.93 -16.54 -11.01
N PRO A 135 6.23 -15.46 -10.27
CA PRO A 135 6.27 -14.10 -10.84
C PRO A 135 7.15 -13.96 -12.08
N SER A 136 8.22 -14.73 -12.19
CA SER A 136 9.11 -14.74 -13.37
C SER A 136 8.42 -15.16 -14.67
N ARG A 137 7.31 -15.89 -14.58
CA ARG A 137 6.54 -16.39 -15.74
C ARG A 137 5.43 -15.41 -16.18
N LEU A 138 5.22 -14.31 -15.45
CA LEU A 138 4.17 -13.34 -15.75
C LEU A 138 4.75 -12.11 -16.48
N SER A 139 3.99 -11.58 -17.42
CA SER A 139 4.29 -10.28 -18.03
C SER A 139 4.14 -9.13 -17.02
N GLY A 140 4.71 -7.96 -17.33
CA GLY A 140 4.59 -6.78 -16.49
C GLY A 140 3.13 -6.41 -16.20
N GLY A 141 2.27 -6.41 -17.22
CA GLY A 141 0.84 -6.13 -17.06
C GLY A 141 0.09 -7.17 -16.25
N GLN A 142 0.50 -8.46 -16.31
CA GLN A 142 -0.07 -9.50 -15.45
C GLN A 142 0.35 -9.35 -13.99
N LYS A 143 1.60 -8.95 -13.73
CA LYS A 143 2.09 -8.67 -12.37
C LYS A 143 1.42 -7.44 -11.74
N GLN A 144 0.99 -6.49 -12.56
CA GLN A 144 0.33 -5.27 -12.10
C GLN A 144 -1.12 -5.50 -11.67
N ARG A 145 -1.78 -6.46 -12.27
CA ARG A 145 -3.14 -6.91 -11.89
C ARG A 145 -3.13 -7.73 -10.62
#